data_33aa8f34807dd8033ac15d58af2b333f
#
_entry.id   33aa8f34807dd8033ac15d58af2b333f
#
_cell.length_a   1.000
_cell.length_b   1.000
_cell.length_c   1.000
_cell.angle_alpha   90.00
_cell.angle_beta   90.00
_cell.angle_gamma   90.00
#
_symmetry.space_group_name_H-M   'P 1'
#
loop_
_entity.id
_entity.type
_entity.pdbx_description
1 polymer ?
#
loop_
_entity_poly.entity_id
_entity_poly.type
_entity_poly.pdbx_seq_one_letter_code
_entity_poly.pdbx_strand_id
1 'polypeptide(L)'
;MRKGIGYSALVAGFAVCVASGAVYAKDPRLAPKKLSSVGDSITEAINAEEYVSFSMPITPNHWASWANGYHGFWEWLFGRTDVNSHNQRISRNFGSSGRKNYMEALSGADSFDIPQQTSQSVSHGATYVTMFMGHNDACQSSFADIPTDAQFETNVRTGLNQLKAGLPNGATIYVLAIVDVYKLWQLGDQLTALGIIDCRLIWATSLVGIFPCATMLSPLNSEADRQYTRNRIIGFNNILSNLANEFEATDSHHYYSFTNEPFNYSFQPSQVSGFDCFHPSASGQKELSRVSWQVGPFRAYTR
;
A
#
# COMPACT_ATOMS: atom_id res chain seq x y z
N MET A 1 30.43 69.47 50.22
CA MET A 1 29.13 69.23 49.55
C MET A 1 29.38 68.41 48.36
N ARG A 2 29.13 67.10 48.42
CA ARG A 2 29.15 66.21 47.22
C ARG A 2 27.75 65.62 47.08
N LYS A 3 27.10 65.90 45.92
CA LYS A 3 25.79 65.36 45.56
C LYS A 3 25.97 63.98 44.94
N GLY A 4 25.38 62.96 45.51
CA GLY A 4 25.33 61.64 44.96
C GLY A 4 24.19 61.57 43.97
N ILE A 5 24.49 61.01 42.77
CA ILE A 5 23.52 60.72 41.68
C ILE A 5 23.12 59.23 41.81
N GLY A 6 21.87 59.00 42.18
CA GLY A 6 21.32 57.65 42.23
C GLY A 6 20.88 57.18 40.78
N TYR A 7 21.40 56.04 40.33
CA TYR A 7 20.92 55.35 39.15
C TYR A 7 19.86 54.33 39.56
N SER A 8 18.62 54.58 39.12
CA SER A 8 17.55 53.58 39.18
C SER A 8 17.64 52.68 37.96
N ALA A 9 17.96 51.40 38.17
CA ALA A 9 17.94 50.42 37.11
C ALA A 9 16.51 49.90 36.95
N LEU A 10 15.89 50.15 35.79
CA LEU A 10 14.64 49.51 35.39
C LEU A 10 14.95 48.10 34.91
N VAL A 11 14.51 47.09 35.64
CA VAL A 11 14.50 45.69 35.19
C VAL A 11 13.21 45.44 34.40
N ALA A 12 13.34 45.40 33.07
CA ALA A 12 12.23 44.96 32.20
C ALA A 12 12.14 43.45 32.25
N GLY A 13 11.13 42.91 32.94
CA GLY A 13 10.83 41.49 32.96
C GLY A 13 10.17 41.07 31.61
N PHE A 14 10.87 40.29 30.82
CA PHE A 14 10.28 39.60 29.70
C PHE A 14 9.44 38.40 30.21
N ALA A 15 8.12 38.51 30.17
CA ALA A 15 7.22 37.38 30.36
C ALA A 15 7.25 36.50 29.07
N VAL A 16 7.94 35.36 29.12
CA VAL A 16 7.85 34.33 28.09
C VAL A 16 6.51 33.61 28.29
N CYS A 17 5.52 33.96 27.47
CA CYS A 17 4.31 33.16 27.36
C CYS A 17 4.66 31.83 26.67
N VAL A 18 4.91 30.79 27.46
CA VAL A 18 4.92 29.42 26.98
C VAL A 18 3.46 29.05 26.68
N ALA A 19 3.07 29.11 25.41
CA ALA A 19 1.80 28.55 25.01
C ALA A 19 1.90 27.02 25.18
N SER A 20 1.35 26.53 26.29
CA SER A 20 1.12 25.09 26.49
C SER A 20 0.08 24.66 25.45
N GLY A 21 0.54 24.15 24.31
CA GLY A 21 -0.31 23.46 23.36
C GLY A 21 -0.98 22.31 24.11
N ALA A 22 -2.30 22.38 24.26
CA ALA A 22 -3.06 21.26 24.80
C ALA A 22 -2.83 20.07 23.85
N VAL A 23 -2.13 19.05 24.30
CA VAL A 23 -2.03 17.77 23.60
C VAL A 23 -3.41 17.13 23.77
N TYR A 24 -4.28 17.31 22.76
CA TYR A 24 -5.54 16.58 22.73
C TYR A 24 -5.23 15.11 22.57
N ALA A 25 -5.72 14.28 23.51
CA ALA A 25 -5.62 12.84 23.38
C ALA A 25 -6.38 12.40 22.12
N LYS A 26 -5.78 11.52 21.30
CA LYS A 26 -6.46 10.93 20.15
C LYS A 26 -7.72 10.19 20.59
N ASP A 27 -8.73 10.18 19.72
CA ASP A 27 -9.92 9.37 19.91
C ASP A 27 -9.56 7.88 20.08
N PRO A 28 -10.32 7.10 20.87
CA PRO A 28 -10.04 5.67 21.03
C PRO A 28 -10.03 4.95 19.69
N ARG A 29 -9.01 4.15 19.42
CA ARG A 29 -8.89 3.38 18.18
C ARG A 29 -10.05 2.39 18.04
N LEU A 30 -10.73 2.43 16.91
CA LEU A 30 -11.81 1.49 16.60
C LEU A 30 -11.27 0.09 16.29
N ALA A 31 -12.06 -0.94 16.58
CA ALA A 31 -11.79 -2.28 16.08
C ALA A 31 -11.90 -2.29 14.54
N PRO A 32 -11.01 -3.01 13.82
CA PRO A 32 -10.92 -3.00 12.35
C PRO A 32 -12.03 -3.83 11.69
N LYS A 33 -13.27 -3.70 12.13
CA LYS A 33 -14.38 -4.56 11.71
C LYS A 33 -14.90 -4.27 10.30
N LYS A 34 -14.69 -3.05 9.81
CA LYS A 34 -15.04 -2.68 8.45
C LYS A 34 -13.73 -2.40 7.70
N LEU A 35 -13.16 -3.45 7.09
CA LEU A 35 -11.98 -3.34 6.24
C LEU A 35 -12.39 -2.76 4.89
N SER A 36 -11.63 -1.81 4.38
CA SER A 36 -11.67 -1.31 3.00
C SER A 36 -10.26 -1.26 2.45
N SER A 37 -10.06 -1.76 1.23
CA SER A 37 -8.73 -1.86 0.65
C SER A 37 -8.65 -1.05 -0.64
N VAL A 38 -7.92 0.06 -0.57
CA VAL A 38 -7.51 0.92 -1.67
C VAL A 38 -6.26 0.32 -2.30
N GLY A 39 -6.27 0.14 -3.63
CA GLY A 39 -5.14 -0.50 -4.31
C GLY A 39 -5.39 -0.76 -5.79
N ASP A 40 -4.55 -1.61 -6.32
CA ASP A 40 -4.51 -2.01 -7.73
C ASP A 40 -4.68 -3.53 -7.88
N SER A 41 -4.23 -4.07 -9.02
CA SER A 41 -4.28 -5.49 -9.36
C SER A 41 -3.60 -6.40 -8.32
N ILE A 42 -2.59 -5.93 -7.60
CA ILE A 42 -1.95 -6.71 -6.54
C ILE A 42 -2.93 -6.92 -5.38
N THR A 43 -3.70 -5.90 -5.01
CA THR A 43 -4.70 -5.99 -3.96
C THR A 43 -5.91 -6.82 -4.38
N GLU A 44 -6.33 -6.78 -5.65
CA GLU A 44 -7.34 -7.68 -6.22
C GLU A 44 -6.84 -9.13 -6.35
N ALA A 45 -5.54 -9.38 -6.17
CA ALA A 45 -4.88 -10.66 -6.37
C ALA A 45 -5.08 -11.20 -7.80
N ILE A 46 -4.87 -10.34 -8.81
CA ILE A 46 -4.95 -10.74 -10.21
C ILE A 46 -3.98 -11.89 -10.48
N ASN A 47 -4.47 -12.92 -11.18
CA ASN A 47 -3.69 -14.08 -11.60
C ASN A 47 -2.90 -14.78 -10.47
N ALA A 48 -3.37 -14.65 -9.23
CA ALA A 48 -2.73 -15.29 -8.07
C ALA A 48 -2.89 -16.81 -8.07
N GLU A 49 -3.89 -17.36 -8.77
CA GLU A 49 -4.12 -18.80 -8.93
C GLU A 49 -3.37 -19.33 -10.16
N GLU A 50 -2.73 -20.47 -10.03
CA GLU A 50 -1.96 -21.10 -11.11
C GLU A 50 -2.84 -21.83 -12.13
N TYR A 51 -4.13 -22.01 -11.84
CA TYR A 51 -5.06 -22.70 -12.73
C TYR A 51 -5.71 -21.73 -13.71
N VAL A 52 -5.27 -21.83 -14.94
CA VAL A 52 -5.75 -21.02 -16.06
C VAL A 52 -7.20 -21.37 -16.40
N SER A 53 -8.09 -20.41 -16.29
CA SER A 53 -9.26 -20.39 -17.14
C SER A 53 -8.82 -19.82 -18.49
N PHE A 54 -8.72 -20.66 -19.53
CA PHE A 54 -8.36 -20.25 -20.89
C PHE A 54 -9.28 -19.16 -21.48
N SER A 55 -10.33 -18.78 -20.79
CA SER A 55 -11.34 -17.83 -21.26
C SER A 55 -11.08 -16.38 -20.85
N MET A 56 -10.20 -16.10 -19.88
CA MET A 56 -9.92 -14.72 -19.44
C MET A 56 -8.44 -14.54 -19.03
N PRO A 57 -7.68 -13.70 -19.74
CA PRO A 57 -6.24 -13.48 -19.49
C PRO A 57 -5.96 -12.68 -18.22
N ILE A 58 -6.98 -12.06 -17.60
CA ILE A 58 -6.88 -11.31 -16.36
C ILE A 58 -8.01 -11.79 -15.46
N THR A 59 -7.66 -12.52 -14.38
CA THR A 59 -8.65 -13.10 -13.47
C THR A 59 -8.44 -12.60 -12.06
N PRO A 60 -9.37 -11.81 -11.48
CA PRO A 60 -9.34 -11.46 -10.06
C PRO A 60 -9.53 -12.71 -9.20
N ASN A 61 -8.60 -12.96 -8.29
CA ASN A 61 -8.68 -14.06 -7.33
C ASN A 61 -8.90 -13.50 -5.92
N HIS A 62 -9.97 -12.78 -5.70
CA HIS A 62 -10.24 -12.05 -4.45
C HIS A 62 -10.08 -12.90 -3.19
N TRP A 63 -10.29 -14.23 -3.28
CA TRP A 63 -10.04 -15.15 -2.17
C TRP A 63 -8.56 -15.16 -1.75
N ALA A 64 -7.64 -14.91 -2.69
CA ALA A 64 -6.20 -14.89 -2.45
C ALA A 64 -5.66 -13.50 -2.07
N SER A 65 -6.47 -12.45 -2.04
CA SER A 65 -6.01 -11.09 -1.70
C SER A 65 -5.31 -11.06 -0.33
N TRP A 66 -4.14 -10.46 -0.27
CA TRP A 66 -3.39 -10.26 0.97
C TRP A 66 -4.18 -9.49 2.05
N ALA A 67 -5.05 -8.57 1.62
CA ALA A 67 -5.87 -7.75 2.50
C ALA A 67 -7.25 -8.36 2.72
N ASN A 68 -7.99 -8.63 1.64
CA ASN A 68 -9.41 -8.99 1.65
C ASN A 68 -9.68 -10.49 1.56
N GLY A 69 -8.65 -11.30 1.34
CA GLY A 69 -8.78 -12.73 1.09
C GLY A 69 -9.57 -13.47 2.16
N TYR A 70 -10.09 -14.62 1.75
CA TYR A 70 -10.84 -15.52 2.62
C TYR A 70 -10.48 -16.97 2.27
N HIS A 71 -10.70 -17.88 3.23
CA HIS A 71 -10.48 -19.31 3.03
C HIS A 71 -11.64 -20.06 3.68
N GLY A 72 -12.61 -20.42 2.86
CA GLY A 72 -13.81 -21.15 3.26
C GLY A 72 -13.75 -22.63 2.86
N PHE A 73 -14.91 -23.29 2.90
CA PHE A 73 -15.04 -24.71 2.54
C PHE A 73 -14.61 -25.00 1.09
N TRP A 74 -14.96 -24.14 0.15
CA TRP A 74 -14.64 -24.36 -1.26
C TRP A 74 -13.15 -24.18 -1.54
N GLU A 75 -12.51 -23.15 -0.95
CA GLU A 75 -11.08 -22.92 -1.06
C GLU A 75 -10.30 -24.11 -0.49
N TRP A 76 -10.72 -24.62 0.66
CA TRP A 76 -10.14 -25.82 1.25
C TRP A 76 -10.35 -27.06 0.37
N LEU A 77 -11.57 -27.27 -0.17
CA LEU A 77 -11.90 -28.44 -1.02
C LEU A 77 -11.05 -28.47 -2.29
N PHE A 78 -10.81 -27.32 -2.88
CA PHE A 78 -9.98 -27.18 -4.09
C PHE A 78 -8.47 -27.07 -3.81
N GLY A 79 -8.04 -27.24 -2.55
CA GLY A 79 -6.62 -27.19 -2.18
C GLY A 79 -5.97 -25.84 -2.35
N ARG A 80 -6.77 -24.75 -2.34
CA ARG A 80 -6.26 -23.38 -2.48
C ARG A 80 -5.41 -22.95 -1.29
N THR A 81 -4.40 -22.14 -1.56
CA THR A 81 -3.51 -21.61 -0.53
C THR A 81 -4.27 -20.73 0.48
N ASP A 82 -4.18 -21.04 1.77
CA ASP A 82 -4.63 -20.12 2.82
C ASP A 82 -3.66 -18.97 2.94
N VAL A 83 -4.08 -17.81 2.41
CA VAL A 83 -3.28 -16.56 2.40
C VAL A 83 -3.13 -16.00 3.81
N ASN A 84 -4.04 -16.31 4.71
CA ASN A 84 -4.08 -15.72 6.05
C ASN A 84 -4.12 -14.19 6.01
N SER A 85 -5.06 -13.66 5.22
CA SER A 85 -5.21 -12.22 4.92
C SER A 85 -5.48 -11.37 6.16
N HIS A 86 -5.38 -10.03 6.02
CA HIS A 86 -5.82 -9.10 7.07
C HIS A 86 -7.27 -9.36 7.46
N ASN A 87 -8.17 -9.57 6.49
CA ASN A 87 -9.57 -9.90 6.72
C ASN A 87 -9.75 -11.17 7.58
N GLN A 88 -8.99 -12.23 7.31
CA GLN A 88 -9.04 -13.47 8.09
C GLN A 88 -8.51 -13.28 9.53
N ARG A 89 -7.40 -12.54 9.68
CA ARG A 89 -6.83 -12.20 10.99
C ARG A 89 -7.79 -11.33 11.80
N ILE A 90 -8.44 -10.34 11.17
CA ILE A 90 -9.48 -9.52 11.80
C ILE A 90 -10.65 -10.41 12.27
N SER A 91 -11.09 -11.35 11.42
CA SER A 91 -12.18 -12.27 11.76
C SER A 91 -11.87 -13.09 13.01
N ARG A 92 -10.66 -13.63 13.10
CA ARG A 92 -10.25 -14.45 14.24
C ARG A 92 -10.08 -13.66 15.54
N ASN A 93 -9.59 -12.44 15.45
CA ASN A 93 -9.26 -11.64 16.63
C ASN A 93 -10.41 -10.76 17.13
N PHE A 94 -11.27 -10.28 16.25
CA PHE A 94 -12.34 -9.32 16.59
C PHE A 94 -13.75 -9.90 16.39
N GLY A 95 -13.85 -11.16 16.00
CA GLY A 95 -15.12 -11.85 15.74
C GLY A 95 -15.79 -11.42 14.43
N SER A 96 -16.85 -12.15 14.05
CA SER A 96 -17.53 -11.96 12.76
C SER A 96 -18.69 -10.94 12.82
N SER A 97 -19.22 -10.63 14.02
CA SER A 97 -20.39 -9.76 14.15
C SER A 97 -20.10 -8.33 13.72
N GLY A 98 -20.91 -7.80 12.80
CA GLY A 98 -20.79 -6.44 12.24
C GLY A 98 -19.60 -6.24 11.31
N ARG A 99 -18.89 -7.33 10.94
CA ARG A 99 -17.74 -7.28 10.06
C ARG A 99 -18.18 -7.08 8.61
N LYS A 100 -17.44 -6.22 7.92
CA LYS A 100 -17.56 -5.96 6.48
C LYS A 100 -16.17 -6.00 5.85
N ASN A 101 -16.13 -6.36 4.58
CA ASN A 101 -14.90 -6.52 3.82
C ASN A 101 -15.14 -5.93 2.42
N TYR A 102 -14.60 -4.75 2.19
CA TYR A 102 -14.81 -3.98 0.98
C TYR A 102 -13.51 -3.94 0.16
N MET A 103 -13.61 -4.27 -1.10
CA MET A 103 -12.52 -4.21 -2.08
C MET A 103 -12.77 -3.00 -2.97
N GLU A 104 -12.01 -1.93 -2.76
CA GLU A 104 -12.06 -0.74 -3.62
C GLU A 104 -10.97 -0.78 -4.69
N ALA A 105 -9.99 -1.67 -4.51
CA ALA A 105 -8.91 -1.87 -5.45
C ALA A 105 -9.43 -2.27 -6.83
N LEU A 106 -8.76 -1.77 -7.87
CA LEU A 106 -9.11 -2.02 -9.26
C LEU A 106 -7.84 -2.27 -10.07
N SER A 107 -7.86 -3.30 -10.90
CA SER A 107 -6.74 -3.63 -11.79
C SER A 107 -6.40 -2.45 -12.72
N GLY A 108 -5.12 -2.11 -12.79
CA GLY A 108 -4.64 -0.97 -13.57
C GLY A 108 -4.72 0.38 -12.87
N ALA A 109 -5.35 0.46 -11.70
CA ALA A 109 -5.46 1.71 -10.95
C ALA A 109 -4.08 2.26 -10.56
N ASP A 110 -3.93 3.57 -10.65
CA ASP A 110 -2.76 4.33 -10.25
C ASP A 110 -3.11 5.42 -9.22
N SER A 111 -2.20 6.34 -8.93
CA SER A 111 -2.44 7.37 -7.92
C SER A 111 -3.61 8.30 -8.26
N PHE A 112 -3.98 8.45 -9.53
CA PHE A 112 -5.13 9.26 -9.95
C PHE A 112 -6.48 8.64 -9.52
N ASP A 113 -6.53 7.33 -9.29
CA ASP A 113 -7.73 6.61 -8.83
C ASP A 113 -7.90 6.65 -7.30
N ILE A 114 -6.86 7.03 -6.54
CA ILE A 114 -6.91 7.10 -5.07
C ILE A 114 -8.12 7.91 -4.57
N PRO A 115 -8.42 9.13 -5.11
CA PRO A 115 -9.56 9.90 -4.62
C PRO A 115 -10.90 9.20 -4.79
N GLN A 116 -11.09 8.44 -5.86
CA GLN A 116 -12.31 7.69 -6.08
C GLN A 116 -12.44 6.54 -5.09
N GLN A 117 -11.39 5.74 -4.93
CA GLN A 117 -11.38 4.57 -4.04
C GLN A 117 -11.52 4.98 -2.56
N THR A 118 -10.86 6.08 -2.15
CA THR A 118 -11.00 6.60 -0.77
C THR A 118 -12.39 7.15 -0.49
N SER A 119 -13.04 7.77 -1.48
CA SER A 119 -14.45 8.20 -1.37
C SER A 119 -15.39 7.01 -1.13
N GLN A 120 -15.14 5.86 -1.78
CA GLN A 120 -15.88 4.62 -1.53
C GLN A 120 -15.63 4.10 -0.12
N SER A 121 -14.38 4.08 0.35
CA SER A 121 -14.04 3.71 1.74
C SER A 121 -14.79 4.55 2.77
N VAL A 122 -14.90 5.86 2.52
CA VAL A 122 -15.69 6.79 3.36
C VAL A 122 -17.19 6.44 3.32
N SER A 123 -17.75 6.20 2.13
CA SER A 123 -19.18 5.87 1.98
C SER A 123 -19.57 4.59 2.73
N HIS A 124 -18.64 3.63 2.84
CA HIS A 124 -18.81 2.40 3.60
C HIS A 124 -18.63 2.59 5.12
N GLY A 125 -18.12 3.75 5.56
CA GLY A 125 -17.79 4.02 6.95
C GLY A 125 -16.73 3.05 7.46
N ALA A 126 -15.65 2.87 6.68
CA ALA A 126 -14.57 1.95 7.01
C ALA A 126 -13.94 2.31 8.37
N THR A 127 -13.56 1.30 9.15
CA THR A 127 -12.84 1.48 10.42
C THR A 127 -11.37 1.07 10.31
N TYR A 128 -11.04 0.41 9.20
CA TYR A 128 -9.66 0.07 8.83
C TYR A 128 -9.53 0.18 7.30
N VAL A 129 -8.67 1.07 6.85
CA VAL A 129 -8.35 1.25 5.43
C VAL A 129 -6.91 0.82 5.20
N THR A 130 -6.68 -0.07 4.23
CA THR A 130 -5.35 -0.33 3.70
C THR A 130 -5.19 0.41 2.38
N MET A 131 -4.06 1.06 2.16
CA MET A 131 -3.71 1.74 0.91
C MET A 131 -2.41 1.17 0.38
N PHE A 132 -2.49 0.43 -0.73
CA PHE A 132 -1.36 -0.21 -1.40
C PHE A 132 -1.41 0.14 -2.89
N MET A 133 -0.87 1.30 -3.24
CA MET A 133 -1.03 1.97 -4.53
C MET A 133 0.29 2.59 -5.00
N GLY A 134 0.45 2.75 -6.30
CA GLY A 134 1.58 3.41 -6.94
C GLY A 134 2.41 2.48 -7.81
N HIS A 135 2.08 1.20 -7.89
CA HIS A 135 2.79 0.26 -8.76
C HIS A 135 2.62 0.66 -10.22
N ASN A 136 1.40 1.00 -10.64
CA ASN A 136 1.11 1.42 -12.01
C ASN A 136 1.65 2.82 -12.31
N ASP A 137 1.83 3.68 -11.31
CA ASP A 137 2.52 4.97 -11.50
C ASP A 137 3.97 4.79 -11.97
N ALA A 138 4.67 3.82 -11.42
CA ALA A 138 6.06 3.52 -11.81
C ALA A 138 6.13 2.58 -13.03
N CYS A 139 5.17 1.67 -13.14
CA CYS A 139 5.08 0.64 -14.16
C CYS A 139 4.32 1.12 -15.40
N GLN A 140 4.86 2.11 -16.09
CA GLN A 140 4.26 2.74 -17.26
C GLN A 140 4.77 2.13 -18.57
N SER A 141 4.10 2.50 -19.68
CA SER A 141 4.52 2.15 -21.04
C SER A 141 5.76 2.93 -21.49
N SER A 142 5.95 4.14 -20.97
CA SER A 142 7.14 4.96 -21.20
C SER A 142 7.57 5.72 -19.94
N PHE A 143 8.83 6.15 -19.90
CA PHE A 143 9.36 6.95 -18.77
C PHE A 143 8.70 8.34 -18.67
N ALA A 144 8.19 8.87 -19.78
CA ALA A 144 7.51 10.17 -19.81
C ALA A 144 6.13 10.11 -19.14
N ASP A 145 5.53 8.93 -19.04
CA ASP A 145 4.21 8.71 -18.45
C ASP A 145 4.28 8.53 -16.91
N ILE A 146 5.47 8.34 -16.36
CA ILE A 146 5.66 8.29 -14.90
C ILE A 146 5.31 9.66 -14.31
N PRO A 147 4.30 9.76 -13.41
CA PRO A 147 3.91 11.06 -12.86
C PRO A 147 5.06 11.71 -12.08
N THR A 148 5.05 13.03 -12.02
CA THR A 148 5.99 13.76 -11.16
C THR A 148 5.72 13.48 -9.69
N ASP A 149 6.73 13.70 -8.82
CA ASP A 149 6.55 13.58 -7.36
C ASP A 149 5.41 14.47 -6.87
N ALA A 150 5.28 15.67 -7.38
CA ALA A 150 4.22 16.61 -7.01
C ALA A 150 2.81 16.11 -7.40
N GLN A 151 2.68 15.47 -8.56
CA GLN A 151 1.40 14.88 -9.00
C GLN A 151 1.02 13.69 -8.10
N PHE A 152 1.98 12.78 -7.88
CA PHE A 152 1.77 11.63 -7.00
C PHE A 152 1.41 12.08 -5.58
N GLU A 153 2.16 13.01 -5.00
CA GLU A 153 1.88 13.57 -3.67
C GLU A 153 0.48 14.19 -3.60
N THR A 154 0.10 15.00 -4.61
CA THR A 154 -1.21 15.65 -4.65
C THR A 154 -2.35 14.63 -4.62
N ASN A 155 -2.24 13.55 -5.39
CA ASN A 155 -3.25 12.50 -5.46
C ASN A 155 -3.38 11.75 -4.13
N VAL A 156 -2.26 11.32 -3.55
CA VAL A 156 -2.24 10.63 -2.24
C VAL A 156 -2.78 11.54 -1.14
N ARG A 157 -2.33 12.80 -1.09
CA ARG A 157 -2.80 13.80 -0.11
C ARG A 157 -4.29 14.06 -0.23
N THR A 158 -4.83 14.11 -1.45
CA THR A 158 -6.26 14.25 -1.69
C THR A 158 -7.03 13.08 -1.09
N GLY A 159 -6.60 11.85 -1.34
CA GLY A 159 -7.24 10.67 -0.75
C GLY A 159 -7.15 10.65 0.78
N LEU A 160 -5.99 10.96 1.36
CA LEU A 160 -5.84 11.01 2.83
C LEU A 160 -6.72 12.11 3.45
N ASN A 161 -6.87 13.26 2.80
CA ASN A 161 -7.80 14.33 3.26
C ASN A 161 -9.26 13.87 3.22
N GLN A 162 -9.67 13.11 2.19
CA GLN A 162 -11.03 12.55 2.12
C GLN A 162 -11.27 11.55 3.26
N LEU A 163 -10.31 10.66 3.52
CA LEU A 163 -10.39 9.72 4.64
C LEU A 163 -10.48 10.45 5.98
N LYS A 164 -9.61 11.46 6.18
CA LYS A 164 -9.63 12.32 7.38
C LYS A 164 -10.98 13.01 7.59
N ALA A 165 -11.61 13.51 6.52
CA ALA A 165 -12.86 14.25 6.62
C ALA A 165 -14.09 13.36 6.81
N GLY A 166 -14.04 12.10 6.35
CA GLY A 166 -15.25 11.29 6.21
C GLY A 166 -15.29 9.98 6.99
N LEU A 167 -14.16 9.46 7.47
CA LEU A 167 -14.16 8.23 8.25
C LEU A 167 -14.64 8.46 9.69
N PRO A 168 -15.17 7.41 10.37
CA PRO A 168 -15.50 7.49 11.80
C PRO A 168 -14.23 7.79 12.64
N ASN A 169 -14.37 8.64 13.66
CA ASN A 169 -13.30 8.89 14.62
C ASN A 169 -12.75 7.56 15.20
N GLY A 170 -11.46 7.45 15.31
CA GLY A 170 -10.77 6.22 15.76
C GLY A 170 -10.46 5.23 14.63
N ALA A 171 -10.87 5.50 13.38
CA ALA A 171 -10.49 4.67 12.24
C ALA A 171 -8.98 4.65 12.02
N THR A 172 -8.48 3.57 11.42
CA THR A 172 -7.04 3.37 11.15
C THR A 172 -6.80 3.32 9.65
N ILE A 173 -5.85 4.09 9.18
CA ILE A 173 -5.36 4.12 7.79
C ILE A 173 -3.95 3.53 7.78
N TYR A 174 -3.76 2.48 7.00
CA TYR A 174 -2.49 1.78 6.87
C TYR A 174 -1.98 1.87 5.45
N VAL A 175 -0.90 2.63 5.26
CA VAL A 175 -0.26 2.88 3.97
C VAL A 175 0.92 1.93 3.82
N LEU A 176 1.00 1.27 2.66
CA LEU A 176 2.05 0.33 2.34
C LEU A 176 2.94 0.86 1.22
N ALA A 177 4.22 0.60 1.32
CA ALA A 177 5.18 0.93 0.27
C ALA A 177 4.94 0.08 -0.99
N ILE A 178 5.12 0.69 -2.15
CA ILE A 178 5.19 0.04 -3.47
C ILE A 178 6.30 -1.00 -3.42
N VAL A 179 6.08 -2.19 -3.98
CA VAL A 179 7.11 -3.25 -4.06
C VAL A 179 8.31 -2.81 -4.92
N ASP A 180 9.49 -3.36 -4.63
CA ASP A 180 10.67 -3.14 -5.44
C ASP A 180 10.62 -4.02 -6.71
N VAL A 181 9.99 -3.50 -7.76
CA VAL A 181 9.82 -4.23 -9.05
C VAL A 181 11.17 -4.54 -9.71
N TYR A 182 12.24 -3.83 -9.35
CA TYR A 182 13.59 -4.18 -9.81
C TYR A 182 14.02 -5.58 -9.34
N LYS A 183 13.60 -6.00 -8.13
CA LYS A 183 13.85 -7.38 -7.66
C LYS A 183 13.13 -8.43 -8.52
N LEU A 184 11.95 -8.10 -9.06
CA LEU A 184 11.27 -8.99 -10.01
C LEU A 184 12.10 -9.15 -11.31
N TRP A 185 12.63 -8.04 -11.84
CA TRP A 185 13.56 -8.10 -12.97
C TRP A 185 14.77 -9.01 -12.68
N GLN A 186 15.35 -8.92 -11.48
CA GLN A 186 16.49 -9.76 -11.09
C GLN A 186 16.14 -11.25 -10.97
N LEU A 187 14.88 -11.58 -10.69
CA LEU A 187 14.40 -12.96 -10.67
C LEU A 187 14.15 -13.55 -12.06
N GLY A 188 14.11 -12.74 -13.12
CA GLY A 188 13.64 -13.12 -14.44
C GLY A 188 14.20 -14.43 -14.99
N ASP A 189 15.49 -14.69 -14.80
CA ASP A 189 16.13 -15.92 -15.28
C ASP A 189 15.69 -17.21 -14.54
N GLN A 190 14.97 -17.06 -13.44
CA GLN A 190 14.45 -18.15 -12.60
C GLN A 190 12.95 -18.32 -12.75
N LEU A 191 12.30 -17.47 -13.56
CA LEU A 191 10.85 -17.45 -13.72
C LEU A 191 10.44 -18.08 -15.06
N THR A 192 9.41 -18.90 -15.00
CA THR A 192 8.78 -19.47 -16.19
C THR A 192 7.27 -19.33 -16.10
N ALA A 193 6.64 -18.96 -17.21
CA ALA A 193 5.19 -19.04 -17.33
C ALA A 193 4.79 -20.45 -17.77
N LEU A 194 3.72 -20.96 -17.18
CA LEU A 194 3.19 -22.31 -17.43
C LEU A 194 4.25 -23.42 -17.35
N GLY A 195 5.33 -23.15 -16.58
CA GLY A 195 6.43 -24.06 -16.37
C GLY A 195 7.39 -24.28 -17.58
N ILE A 196 7.17 -23.59 -18.69
CA ILE A 196 7.94 -23.82 -19.94
C ILE A 196 8.36 -22.56 -20.69
N ILE A 197 7.71 -21.41 -20.47
CA ILE A 197 8.00 -20.17 -21.20
C ILE A 197 8.85 -19.27 -20.31
N ASP A 198 10.03 -18.88 -20.78
CA ASP A 198 10.87 -17.90 -20.07
C ASP A 198 10.13 -16.56 -19.90
N CYS A 199 10.03 -16.08 -18.68
CA CYS A 199 9.35 -14.82 -18.37
C CYS A 199 9.97 -13.60 -19.05
N ARG A 200 11.26 -13.60 -19.34
CA ARG A 200 11.89 -12.54 -20.14
C ARG A 200 11.37 -12.46 -21.55
N LEU A 201 10.95 -13.58 -22.16
CA LEU A 201 10.28 -13.57 -23.46
C LEU A 201 8.90 -12.94 -23.37
N ILE A 202 8.18 -13.21 -22.27
CA ILE A 202 6.88 -12.58 -22.02
C ILE A 202 7.05 -11.06 -21.83
N TRP A 203 8.02 -10.65 -21.04
CA TRP A 203 8.31 -9.21 -20.83
C TRP A 203 8.76 -8.51 -22.12
N ALA A 204 9.35 -9.23 -23.07
CA ALA A 204 9.67 -8.68 -24.38
C ALA A 204 8.41 -8.25 -25.17
N THR A 205 7.25 -8.84 -24.90
CA THR A 205 5.99 -8.43 -25.52
C THR A 205 5.41 -7.14 -24.97
N SER A 206 5.98 -6.60 -23.87
CA SER A 206 5.65 -5.27 -23.36
C SER A 206 5.90 -4.16 -24.39
N LEU A 207 6.76 -4.42 -25.38
CA LEU A 207 7.02 -3.52 -26.51
C LEU A 207 5.80 -3.25 -27.39
N VAL A 208 4.78 -4.11 -27.35
CA VAL A 208 3.53 -3.95 -28.07
C VAL A 208 2.36 -3.59 -27.13
N GLY A 209 2.66 -3.19 -25.91
CA GLY A 209 1.65 -2.72 -24.94
C GLY A 209 0.78 -3.83 -24.34
N ILE A 210 1.18 -5.09 -24.46
CA ILE A 210 0.39 -6.22 -23.98
C ILE A 210 0.68 -6.55 -22.51
N PHE A 211 1.90 -6.27 -22.03
CA PHE A 211 2.29 -6.57 -20.65
C PHE A 211 2.66 -5.33 -19.84
N PRO A 212 2.40 -5.34 -18.53
CA PRO A 212 2.65 -4.20 -17.67
C PRO A 212 4.13 -3.95 -17.44
N CYS A 213 4.45 -2.71 -17.03
CA CYS A 213 5.76 -2.31 -16.54
C CYS A 213 6.90 -2.28 -17.59
N ALA A 214 6.63 -1.72 -18.78
CA ALA A 214 7.66 -1.56 -19.80
C ALA A 214 8.87 -0.74 -19.29
N THR A 215 8.65 0.24 -18.42
CA THR A 215 9.68 1.06 -17.78
C THR A 215 10.70 0.26 -16.93
N MET A 216 10.33 -0.93 -16.46
CA MET A 216 11.24 -1.80 -15.69
C MET A 216 11.60 -3.08 -16.43
N LEU A 217 10.60 -3.75 -17.04
CA LEU A 217 10.74 -5.13 -17.48
C LEU A 217 11.09 -5.27 -18.97
N SER A 218 11.02 -4.20 -19.76
CA SER A 218 11.41 -4.25 -21.18
C SER A 218 12.87 -4.70 -21.33
N PRO A 219 13.16 -5.68 -22.20
CA PRO A 219 14.52 -6.11 -22.49
C PRO A 219 15.36 -5.03 -23.18
N LEU A 220 14.74 -3.99 -23.74
CA LEU A 220 15.42 -2.86 -24.38
C LEU A 220 15.94 -1.84 -23.36
N ASN A 221 15.48 -1.89 -22.11
CA ASN A 221 15.94 -0.97 -21.10
C ASN A 221 17.39 -1.27 -20.73
N SER A 222 18.19 -0.23 -20.59
CA SER A 222 19.51 -0.30 -19.97
C SER A 222 19.38 -0.47 -18.44
N GLU A 223 20.47 -0.80 -17.78
CA GLU A 223 20.50 -0.82 -16.32
C GLU A 223 20.22 0.58 -15.72
N ALA A 224 20.69 1.65 -16.38
CA ALA A 224 20.39 3.02 -15.97
C ALA A 224 18.91 3.34 -16.01
N ASP A 225 18.18 2.86 -17.03
CA ASP A 225 16.72 3.02 -17.15
C ASP A 225 15.99 2.31 -16.01
N ARG A 226 16.39 1.09 -15.67
CA ARG A 226 15.82 0.35 -14.54
C ARG A 226 16.08 1.02 -13.21
N GLN A 227 17.31 1.52 -13.01
CA GLN A 227 17.64 2.29 -11.81
C GLN A 227 16.85 3.60 -11.74
N TYR A 228 16.58 4.26 -12.87
CA TYR A 228 15.69 5.42 -12.92
C TYR A 228 14.29 5.05 -12.40
N THR A 229 13.65 4.01 -12.95
CA THR A 229 12.32 3.55 -12.49
C THR A 229 12.34 3.17 -11.00
N ARG A 230 13.38 2.45 -10.55
CA ARG A 230 13.54 2.09 -9.14
C ARG A 230 13.63 3.31 -8.23
N ASN A 231 14.38 4.33 -8.66
CA ASN A 231 14.51 5.58 -7.90
C ASN A 231 13.18 6.33 -7.84
N ARG A 232 12.32 6.25 -8.89
CA ARG A 232 10.96 6.77 -8.85
C ARG A 232 10.13 6.05 -7.77
N ILE A 233 10.18 4.71 -7.72
CA ILE A 233 9.51 3.91 -6.67
C ILE A 233 9.98 4.35 -5.27
N ILE A 234 11.29 4.51 -5.07
CA ILE A 234 11.85 4.98 -3.78
C ILE A 234 11.32 6.38 -3.45
N GLY A 235 11.28 7.29 -4.42
CA GLY A 235 10.71 8.64 -4.24
C GLY A 235 9.24 8.60 -3.83
N PHE A 236 8.42 7.82 -4.51
CA PHE A 236 7.00 7.63 -4.17
C PHE A 236 6.81 7.01 -2.77
N ASN A 237 7.62 6.03 -2.40
CA ASN A 237 7.59 5.44 -1.07
C ASN A 237 7.96 6.45 0.04
N ASN A 238 8.90 7.36 -0.24
CA ASN A 238 9.22 8.45 0.68
C ASN A 238 8.04 9.42 0.83
N ILE A 239 7.33 9.74 -0.26
CA ILE A 239 6.12 10.57 -0.21
C ILE A 239 5.03 9.88 0.63
N LEU A 240 4.75 8.60 0.38
CA LEU A 240 3.77 7.82 1.15
C LEU A 240 4.10 7.84 2.66
N SER A 241 5.37 7.60 3.01
CA SER A 241 5.85 7.63 4.39
C SER A 241 5.69 9.00 5.03
N ASN A 242 6.12 10.06 4.33
CA ASN A 242 6.06 11.42 4.83
C ASN A 242 4.62 11.87 5.07
N LEU A 243 3.72 11.58 4.14
CA LEU A 243 2.30 11.89 4.27
C LEU A 243 1.65 11.12 5.43
N ALA A 244 1.90 9.81 5.55
CA ALA A 244 1.36 9.03 6.66
C ALA A 244 1.82 9.59 8.02
N ASN A 245 3.09 9.97 8.14
CA ASN A 245 3.64 10.57 9.36
C ASN A 245 3.07 11.98 9.63
N GLU A 246 2.90 12.81 8.60
CA GLU A 246 2.29 14.14 8.70
C GLU A 246 0.85 14.04 9.24
N PHE A 247 0.05 13.14 8.65
CA PHE A 247 -1.34 12.94 9.05
C PHE A 247 -1.43 12.33 10.46
N GLU A 248 -0.55 11.39 10.81
CA GLU A 248 -0.48 10.85 12.19
C GLU A 248 -0.18 11.93 13.22
N ALA A 249 0.69 12.89 12.88
CA ALA A 249 1.08 13.98 13.78
C ALA A 249 0.02 15.09 13.89
N THR A 250 -0.81 15.28 12.85
CA THR A 250 -1.72 16.45 12.75
C THR A 250 -3.20 16.11 12.88
N ASP A 251 -3.55 14.83 12.87
CA ASP A 251 -4.94 14.36 13.02
C ASP A 251 -5.16 13.73 14.41
N SER A 252 -6.02 14.35 15.22
CA SER A 252 -6.38 13.85 16.56
C SER A 252 -7.49 12.78 16.54
N HIS A 253 -8.13 12.56 15.38
CA HIS A 253 -9.31 11.68 15.28
C HIS A 253 -8.99 10.32 14.69
N HIS A 254 -7.96 10.19 13.84
CA HIS A 254 -7.62 8.96 13.13
C HIS A 254 -6.18 8.53 13.40
N TYR A 255 -5.89 7.27 13.06
CA TYR A 255 -4.58 6.66 13.20
C TYR A 255 -4.01 6.36 11.82
N TYR A 256 -2.80 6.84 11.57
CA TYR A 256 -2.08 6.58 10.32
C TYR A 256 -0.81 5.81 10.62
N SER A 257 -0.45 4.92 9.75
CA SER A 257 0.82 4.21 9.83
C SER A 257 1.31 3.84 8.44
N PHE A 258 2.62 3.77 8.28
CA PHE A 258 3.28 3.36 7.05
C PHE A 258 4.17 2.14 7.31
N THR A 259 4.33 1.29 6.30
CA THR A 259 5.34 0.23 6.32
C THR A 259 6.10 0.16 5.01
N ASN A 260 7.43 -0.04 5.12
CA ASN A 260 8.30 -0.28 3.97
C ASN A 260 8.53 -1.79 3.70
N GLU A 261 7.88 -2.67 4.45
CA GLU A 261 8.10 -4.12 4.32
C GLU A 261 7.82 -4.69 2.92
N PRO A 262 6.77 -4.27 2.19
CA PRO A 262 6.57 -4.75 0.82
C PRO A 262 7.72 -4.41 -0.12
N PHE A 263 8.33 -3.23 0.01
CA PHE A 263 9.52 -2.84 -0.76
C PHE A 263 10.76 -3.64 -0.34
N ASN A 264 10.94 -3.87 0.96
CA ASN A 264 12.08 -4.60 1.50
C ASN A 264 12.02 -6.09 1.17
N TYR A 265 10.82 -6.65 1.07
CA TYR A 265 10.63 -8.07 0.83
C TYR A 265 11.22 -8.50 -0.52
N SER A 266 11.89 -9.65 -0.52
CA SER A 266 12.42 -10.26 -1.73
C SER A 266 11.62 -11.52 -2.03
N PHE A 267 10.76 -11.43 -3.03
CA PHE A 267 9.94 -12.55 -3.47
C PHE A 267 10.81 -13.71 -3.98
N GLN A 268 10.34 -14.92 -3.75
CA GLN A 268 10.93 -16.12 -4.33
C GLN A 268 10.22 -16.44 -5.67
N PRO A 269 10.82 -17.22 -6.58
CA PRO A 269 10.20 -17.56 -7.86
C PRO A 269 8.79 -18.15 -7.72
N SER A 270 8.55 -19.02 -6.75
CA SER A 270 7.21 -19.61 -6.48
C SER A 270 6.17 -18.61 -5.96
N GLN A 271 6.57 -17.41 -5.62
CA GLN A 271 5.71 -16.33 -5.13
C GLN A 271 5.31 -15.34 -6.21
N VAL A 272 5.79 -15.54 -7.44
CA VAL A 272 5.37 -14.83 -8.65
C VAL A 272 4.40 -15.72 -9.40
N SER A 273 3.35 -15.13 -9.99
CA SER A 273 2.38 -15.87 -10.79
C SER A 273 3.06 -16.57 -11.96
N GLY A 274 2.89 -17.88 -12.01
CA GLY A 274 3.32 -18.70 -13.15
C GLY A 274 2.47 -18.50 -14.41
N PHE A 275 1.47 -17.62 -14.35
CA PHE A 275 0.64 -17.28 -15.52
C PHE A 275 1.17 -16.05 -16.27
N ASP A 276 1.40 -14.95 -15.56
CA ASP A 276 1.75 -13.67 -16.17
C ASP A 276 3.18 -13.19 -15.83
N CYS A 277 3.91 -13.91 -15.00
CA CYS A 277 5.28 -13.55 -14.62
C CYS A 277 5.42 -12.16 -13.97
N PHE A 278 4.34 -11.63 -13.41
CA PHE A 278 4.32 -10.26 -12.92
C PHE A 278 3.64 -10.12 -11.56
N HIS A 279 2.39 -10.56 -11.43
CA HIS A 279 1.66 -10.44 -10.18
C HIS A 279 2.14 -11.47 -9.13
N PRO A 280 1.96 -11.18 -7.84
CA PRO A 280 2.20 -12.18 -6.80
C PRO A 280 1.26 -13.39 -6.95
N SER A 281 1.80 -14.61 -6.89
CA SER A 281 1.01 -15.83 -6.76
C SER A 281 0.25 -15.85 -5.43
N ALA A 282 -0.62 -16.82 -5.19
CA ALA A 282 -1.30 -17.00 -3.89
C ALA A 282 -0.29 -17.10 -2.73
N SER A 283 0.88 -17.73 -2.95
CA SER A 283 1.95 -17.76 -1.95
C SER A 283 2.63 -16.40 -1.79
N GLY A 284 2.77 -15.61 -2.85
CA GLY A 284 3.23 -14.23 -2.79
C GLY A 284 2.26 -13.32 -2.03
N GLN A 285 0.96 -13.47 -2.28
CA GLN A 285 -0.09 -12.77 -1.54
C GLN A 285 -0.08 -13.10 -0.04
N LYS A 286 0.19 -14.39 0.30
CA LYS A 286 0.36 -14.84 1.68
C LYS A 286 1.54 -14.13 2.37
N GLU A 287 2.65 -13.98 1.67
CA GLU A 287 3.80 -13.27 2.21
C GLU A 287 3.56 -11.77 2.36
N LEU A 288 2.91 -11.12 1.40
CA LEU A 288 2.47 -9.72 1.54
C LEU A 288 1.59 -9.54 2.78
N SER A 289 0.61 -10.42 2.97
CA SER A 289 -0.22 -10.42 4.17
C SER A 289 0.61 -10.58 5.44
N ARG A 290 1.57 -11.52 5.44
CA ARG A 290 2.41 -11.79 6.62
C ARG A 290 3.29 -10.59 6.97
N VAL A 291 4.07 -10.09 6.02
CA VAL A 291 5.04 -9.02 6.30
C VAL A 291 4.34 -7.71 6.68
N SER A 292 3.21 -7.38 6.02
CA SER A 292 2.45 -6.17 6.34
C SER A 292 1.76 -6.26 7.71
N TRP A 293 1.22 -7.44 8.08
CA TRP A 293 0.58 -7.62 9.38
C TRP A 293 1.56 -7.56 10.55
N GLN A 294 2.74 -8.17 10.41
CA GLN A 294 3.73 -8.29 11.49
C GLN A 294 4.23 -6.94 12.02
N VAL A 295 4.21 -5.91 11.20
CA VAL A 295 4.60 -4.55 11.58
C VAL A 295 3.42 -3.57 11.59
N GLY A 296 2.25 -4.04 11.17
CA GLY A 296 1.05 -3.25 11.00
C GLY A 296 0.42 -2.76 12.32
N PRO A 297 -0.61 -1.91 12.20
CA PRO A 297 -1.26 -1.26 13.36
C PRO A 297 -1.95 -2.24 14.30
N PHE A 298 -2.26 -3.45 13.84
CA PHE A 298 -2.91 -4.51 14.62
C PHE A 298 -2.01 -5.71 14.89
N ARG A 299 -0.68 -5.56 14.78
CA ARG A 299 0.32 -6.64 14.97
C ARG A 299 0.24 -7.36 16.31
N ALA A 300 -0.28 -6.71 17.35
CA ALA A 300 -0.45 -7.34 18.66
C ALA A 300 -1.51 -8.47 18.67
N TYR A 301 -2.34 -8.54 17.65
CA TYR A 301 -3.38 -9.56 17.51
C TYR A 301 -2.85 -10.68 16.62
N THR A 302 -2.39 -11.76 17.22
CA THR A 302 -1.64 -12.86 16.56
C THR A 302 -2.44 -14.12 16.29
N ARG A 303 -3.72 -14.16 16.62
CA ARG A 303 -4.61 -15.33 16.41
C ARG A 303 -4.97 -15.54 14.95
#